data_cf4710e993cb8d11834522ad2d7e3539
#
_entry.id   cf4710e993cb8d11834522ad2d7e3539
#
_cell.length_a   1.000
_cell.length_b   1.000
_cell.length_c   1.000
_cell.angle_alpha   90.00
_cell.angle_beta   90.00
_cell.angle_gamma   90.00
#
_symmetry.space_group_name_H-M   'P 1'
#
loop_
_entity.id
_entity.type
_entity.pdbx_description
1 polymer ?
#
loop_
_entity_poly.entity_id
_entity_poly.type
_entity_poly.pdbx_seq_one_letter_code
_entity_poly.pdbx_strand_id
1 'polypeptide(L)'
;MAITEENIRGKIGNSIFYRVGSVTRVRSVAARYADANTSKQRESRSRLRVAIRFYHRLAETELRKVWYLATKGMGKSGYNLFLKLNMMIFKPDGKIGDFARLQLTVGRLQKVNHLVVRVDEGDVVSVAWEREEDLPSAGKEDKFMVAVLYADRSFSPEFVK
;
A
#
# COMPACT_ATOMS: atom_id res chain seq x y z
N MET A 1 33.40 17.80 9.59
CA MET A 1 32.42 16.78 9.21
C MET A 1 32.78 16.29 7.82
N ALA A 2 33.36 15.11 7.67
CA ALA A 2 33.74 14.58 6.36
C ALA A 2 32.53 13.87 5.76
N ILE A 3 32.00 14.39 4.66
CA ILE A 3 30.98 13.73 3.84
C ILE A 3 31.75 12.90 2.84
N THR A 4 31.81 11.61 3.03
CA THR A 4 32.35 10.69 2.02
C THR A 4 31.22 10.31 1.07
N GLU A 5 31.39 10.56 -0.21
CA GLU A 5 30.46 10.15 -1.29
C GLU A 5 30.50 8.64 -1.56
N GLU A 6 31.26 7.88 -0.79
CA GLU A 6 31.40 6.45 -0.97
C GLU A 6 30.14 5.69 -0.52
N ASN A 7 29.81 4.65 -1.27
CA ASN A 7 28.69 3.73 -1.01
C ASN A 7 28.99 2.81 0.20
N ILE A 8 29.08 3.39 1.40
CA ILE A 8 29.32 2.65 2.62
C ILE A 8 28.05 1.90 3.02
N ARG A 9 28.18 0.59 3.20
CA ARG A 9 27.10 -0.28 3.71
C ARG A 9 27.67 -1.26 4.75
N GLY A 10 26.84 -1.60 5.72
CA GLY A 10 27.18 -2.59 6.73
C GLY A 10 27.45 -2.00 8.11
N LYS A 11 27.96 -2.83 9.01
CA LYS A 11 28.27 -2.45 10.39
C LYS A 11 29.73 -2.01 10.49
N ILE A 12 29.94 -0.81 11.01
CA ILE A 12 31.27 -0.28 11.31
C ILE A 12 31.23 0.17 12.77
N GLY A 13 31.95 -0.53 13.64
CA GLY A 13 31.92 -0.27 15.07
C GLY A 13 30.50 -0.37 15.65
N ASN A 14 30.02 0.72 16.22
CA ASN A 14 28.68 0.81 16.83
C ASN A 14 27.64 1.43 15.90
N SER A 15 27.97 1.61 14.62
CA SER A 15 27.11 2.21 13.61
C SER A 15 26.78 1.24 12.49
N ILE A 16 25.55 1.30 11.99
CA ILE A 16 25.06 0.54 10.84
C ILE A 16 24.73 1.55 9.74
N PHE A 17 25.42 1.41 8.62
CA PHE A 17 25.21 2.18 7.41
C PHE A 17 24.28 1.42 6.47
N TYR A 18 23.24 2.07 5.98
CA TYR A 18 22.29 1.50 5.03
C TYR A 18 21.80 2.56 4.06
N ARG A 19 21.33 2.12 2.90
CA ARG A 19 20.86 3.04 1.85
C ARG A 19 19.36 2.98 1.69
N VAL A 20 18.74 4.15 1.53
CA VAL A 20 17.32 4.30 1.19
C VAL A 20 17.25 5.20 -0.05
N GLY A 21 16.97 4.60 -1.20
CA GLY A 21 17.08 5.29 -2.48
C GLY A 21 18.52 5.73 -2.78
N SER A 22 18.73 7.00 -3.05
CA SER A 22 20.05 7.62 -3.26
C SER A 22 20.75 8.06 -1.97
N VAL A 23 20.07 7.99 -0.81
CA VAL A 23 20.58 8.54 0.45
C VAL A 23 21.18 7.45 1.33
N THR A 24 22.45 7.63 1.75
CA THR A 24 23.08 6.82 2.78
C THR A 24 22.62 7.29 4.16
N ARG A 25 22.13 6.38 4.98
CA ARG A 25 21.68 6.63 6.35
C ARG A 25 22.52 5.84 7.34
N VAL A 26 22.66 6.40 8.53
CA VAL A 26 23.39 5.80 9.64
C VAL A 26 22.45 5.64 10.82
N ARG A 27 22.54 4.51 11.50
CA ARG A 27 21.89 4.30 12.80
C ARG A 27 22.85 3.61 13.77
N SER A 28 22.67 3.82 15.04
CA SER A 28 23.38 3.05 16.06
C SER A 28 22.95 1.58 16.05
N VAL A 29 23.85 0.70 16.44
CA VAL A 29 23.48 -0.69 16.74
C VAL A 29 22.46 -0.67 17.88
N ALA A 30 21.34 -1.37 17.69
CA ALA A 30 20.30 -1.44 18.71
C ALA A 30 20.84 -2.09 19.98
N ALA A 31 20.57 -1.47 21.12
CA ALA A 31 20.83 -2.09 22.40
C ALA A 31 19.94 -3.34 22.57
N ARG A 32 20.37 -4.27 23.38
CA ARG A 32 19.58 -5.46 23.70
C ARG A 32 18.47 -5.05 24.65
N TYR A 33 17.22 -5.14 24.21
CA TYR A 33 16.06 -4.91 25.07
C TYR A 33 15.16 -6.12 25.13
N ALA A 34 14.52 -6.30 26.28
CA ALA A 34 13.51 -7.32 26.44
C ALA A 34 12.25 -6.94 25.65
N ASP A 35 11.66 -7.89 24.94
CA ASP A 35 10.35 -7.71 24.31
C ASP A 35 9.27 -7.93 25.38
N ALA A 36 8.60 -6.86 25.78
CA ALA A 36 7.53 -6.90 26.76
C ALA A 36 6.31 -7.69 26.28
N ASN A 37 6.17 -7.90 24.97
CA ASN A 37 5.11 -8.70 24.32
C ASN A 37 3.69 -8.44 24.87
N THR A 38 3.37 -7.17 25.12
CA THR A 38 2.06 -6.76 25.63
C THR A 38 0.93 -7.10 24.65
N SER A 39 -0.33 -7.15 25.13
CA SER A 39 -1.48 -7.41 24.26
C SER A 39 -1.59 -6.37 23.14
N LYS A 40 -1.37 -5.09 23.44
CA LYS A 40 -1.36 -4.00 22.45
C LYS A 40 -0.27 -4.18 21.38
N GLN A 41 0.91 -4.65 21.78
CA GLN A 41 1.98 -4.95 20.82
C GLN A 41 1.61 -6.13 19.93
N ARG A 42 0.99 -7.19 20.48
CA ARG A 42 0.51 -8.35 19.71
C ARG A 42 -0.56 -7.95 18.70
N GLU A 43 -1.54 -7.14 19.12
CA GLU A 43 -2.57 -6.61 18.21
C GLU A 43 -1.97 -5.77 17.08
N SER A 44 -1.06 -4.86 17.41
CA SER A 44 -0.38 -4.03 16.40
C SER A 44 0.43 -4.86 15.42
N ARG A 45 1.17 -5.87 15.91
CA ARG A 45 1.91 -6.82 15.06
C ARG A 45 0.99 -7.66 14.18
N SER A 46 -0.16 -8.11 14.72
CA SER A 46 -1.16 -8.86 13.95
C SER A 46 -1.74 -8.00 12.84
N ARG A 47 -2.18 -6.77 13.15
CA ARG A 47 -2.68 -5.82 12.17
C ARG A 47 -1.65 -5.54 11.06
N LEU A 48 -0.40 -5.31 11.45
CA LEU A 48 0.70 -5.07 10.50
C LEU A 48 0.91 -6.29 9.59
N ARG A 49 0.87 -7.50 10.14
CA ARG A 49 1.02 -8.74 9.36
C ARG A 49 -0.08 -8.89 8.30
N VAL A 50 -1.31 -8.54 8.65
CA VAL A 50 -2.45 -8.54 7.72
C VAL A 50 -2.23 -7.53 6.60
N ALA A 51 -1.89 -6.29 6.94
CA ALA A 51 -1.61 -5.24 5.97
C ALA A 51 -0.45 -5.60 5.02
N ILE A 52 0.59 -6.25 5.54
CA ILE A 52 1.72 -6.74 4.73
C ILE A 52 1.26 -7.81 3.73
N ARG A 53 0.49 -8.80 4.18
CA ARG A 53 -0.04 -9.85 3.28
C ARG A 53 -0.88 -9.25 2.17
N PHE A 54 -1.75 -8.32 2.51
CA PHE A 54 -2.58 -7.63 1.52
C PHE A 54 -1.72 -6.88 0.50
N TYR A 55 -0.73 -6.12 0.95
CA TYR A 55 0.17 -5.41 0.05
C TYR A 55 0.95 -6.35 -0.87
N HIS A 56 1.40 -7.51 -0.38
CA HIS A 56 2.09 -8.50 -1.21
C HIS A 56 1.20 -9.00 -2.34
N ARG A 57 -0.08 -9.28 -2.07
CA ARG A 57 -1.05 -9.66 -3.11
C ARG A 57 -1.29 -8.53 -4.10
N LEU A 58 -1.44 -7.31 -3.59
CA LEU A 58 -1.57 -6.12 -4.43
C LEU A 58 -0.32 -5.93 -5.32
N ALA A 59 0.86 -6.24 -4.79
CA ALA A 59 2.12 -6.10 -5.50
C ALA A 59 2.32 -7.10 -6.66
N GLU A 60 1.52 -8.17 -6.71
CA GLU A 60 1.46 -9.11 -7.83
C GLU A 60 0.69 -8.53 -9.03
N THR A 61 0.05 -7.38 -8.86
CA THR A 61 -0.76 -6.70 -9.86
C THR A 61 -0.09 -5.44 -10.42
N GLU A 62 -0.67 -4.85 -11.46
CA GLU A 62 -0.23 -3.57 -12.02
C GLU A 62 -0.26 -2.41 -11.03
N LEU A 63 -1.06 -2.53 -9.95
CA LEU A 63 -1.17 -1.50 -8.90
C LEU A 63 0.16 -1.25 -8.16
N ARG A 64 1.07 -2.20 -8.17
CA ARG A 64 2.43 -2.01 -7.65
C ARG A 64 3.13 -0.81 -8.30
N LYS A 65 2.94 -0.63 -9.61
CA LYS A 65 3.55 0.48 -10.37
C LYS A 65 3.03 1.82 -9.87
N VAL A 66 1.73 1.92 -9.57
CA VAL A 66 1.11 3.14 -9.04
C VAL A 66 1.77 3.56 -7.72
N TRP A 67 1.94 2.61 -6.79
CA TRP A 67 2.57 2.87 -5.50
C TRP A 67 4.06 3.26 -5.64
N TYR A 68 4.76 2.63 -6.58
CA TYR A 68 6.15 2.99 -6.88
C TYR A 68 6.26 4.40 -7.43
N LEU A 69 5.44 4.75 -8.42
CA LEU A 69 5.44 6.07 -9.04
C LEU A 69 5.08 7.18 -8.04
N ALA A 70 4.11 6.92 -7.17
CA ALA A 70 3.70 7.87 -6.13
C ALA A 70 4.80 8.22 -5.12
N THR A 71 5.81 7.37 -4.99
CA THR A 71 6.92 7.58 -4.04
C THR A 71 8.24 7.90 -4.71
N LYS A 72 8.27 8.01 -6.05
CA LYS A 72 9.47 8.36 -6.80
C LYS A 72 10.02 9.70 -6.33
N GLY A 73 11.28 9.73 -5.91
CA GLY A 73 11.93 10.94 -5.40
C GLY A 73 11.66 11.30 -3.94
N MET A 74 10.76 10.58 -3.24
CA MET A 74 10.39 10.92 -1.85
C MET A 74 11.27 10.28 -0.77
N GLY A 75 12.25 9.44 -1.11
CA GLY A 75 13.05 8.69 -0.12
C GLY A 75 12.24 7.68 0.71
N LYS A 76 11.05 7.32 0.23
CA LYS A 76 10.14 6.32 0.81
C LYS A 76 9.81 5.25 -0.22
N SER A 77 9.45 4.06 0.23
CA SER A 77 8.95 3.03 -0.67
C SER A 77 7.43 3.07 -0.79
N GLY A 78 6.89 2.59 -1.92
CA GLY A 78 5.44 2.45 -2.10
C GLY A 78 4.80 1.59 -1.01
N TYR A 79 5.50 0.57 -0.55
CA TYR A 79 5.12 -0.24 0.60
C TYR A 79 4.91 0.60 1.88
N ASN A 80 5.86 1.47 2.22
CA ASN A 80 5.73 2.32 3.40
C ASN A 80 4.58 3.32 3.28
N LEU A 81 4.35 3.84 2.07
CA LEU A 81 3.21 4.72 1.82
C LEU A 81 1.88 3.98 1.95
N PHE A 82 1.78 2.77 1.38
CA PHE A 82 0.61 1.92 1.52
C PHE A 82 0.27 1.65 2.99
N LEU A 83 1.26 1.22 3.77
CA LEU A 83 1.07 0.95 5.20
C LEU A 83 0.62 2.22 5.96
N LYS A 84 1.24 3.37 5.65
CA LYS A 84 0.85 4.64 6.29
C LYS A 84 -0.63 4.97 6.07
N LEU A 85 -1.15 4.71 4.88
CA LEU A 85 -2.52 5.10 4.50
C LEU A 85 -3.56 4.05 4.91
N ASN A 86 -3.19 2.77 4.94
CA ASN A 86 -4.15 1.67 5.08
C ASN A 86 -4.04 0.87 6.39
N MET A 87 -2.95 0.98 7.14
CA MET A 87 -2.70 0.09 8.29
C MET A 87 -3.85 0.09 9.31
N MET A 88 -4.48 1.24 9.54
CA MET A 88 -5.57 1.38 10.52
C MET A 88 -6.90 0.76 10.05
N ILE A 89 -7.02 0.45 8.78
CA ILE A 89 -8.21 -0.15 8.19
C ILE A 89 -8.25 -1.65 8.46
N PHE A 90 -7.09 -2.28 8.60
CA PHE A 90 -6.97 -3.70 8.88
C PHE A 90 -7.19 -3.99 10.36
N LYS A 91 -7.96 -5.03 10.66
CA LYS A 91 -8.18 -5.52 12.02
C LYS A 91 -7.16 -6.61 12.38
N PRO A 92 -6.87 -6.81 13.69
CA PRO A 92 -5.96 -7.87 14.14
C PRO A 92 -6.45 -9.29 13.82
N ASP A 93 -7.77 -9.47 13.67
CA ASP A 93 -8.42 -10.73 13.33
C ASP A 93 -8.32 -11.12 11.85
N GLY A 94 -7.70 -10.28 11.05
CA GLY A 94 -7.50 -10.53 9.63
C GLY A 94 -8.54 -9.88 8.72
N LYS A 95 -9.53 -9.20 9.25
CA LYS A 95 -10.59 -8.56 8.47
C LYS A 95 -10.25 -7.14 8.07
N ILE A 96 -10.90 -6.67 7.01
CA ILE A 96 -10.91 -5.26 6.63
C ILE A 96 -12.03 -4.59 7.42
N GLY A 97 -11.69 -3.55 8.17
CA GLY A 97 -12.66 -2.86 9.04
C GLY A 97 -13.57 -1.89 8.29
N ASP A 98 -13.04 -1.26 7.24
CA ASP A 98 -13.75 -0.25 6.47
C ASP A 98 -13.27 -0.25 5.02
N PHE A 99 -14.07 -0.85 4.14
CA PHE A 99 -13.74 -0.94 2.71
C PHE A 99 -13.79 0.42 2.01
N ALA A 100 -14.66 1.32 2.44
CA ALA A 100 -14.79 2.63 1.82
C ALA A 100 -13.53 3.50 2.00
N ARG A 101 -12.77 3.25 3.05
CA ARG A 101 -11.52 3.94 3.34
C ARG A 101 -10.29 3.24 2.78
N LEU A 102 -10.41 2.02 2.26
CA LEU A 102 -9.30 1.27 1.72
C LEU A 102 -8.79 1.92 0.43
N GLN A 103 -7.54 2.35 0.45
CA GLN A 103 -6.89 2.97 -0.69
C GLN A 103 -6.08 1.92 -1.46
N LEU A 104 -6.61 1.48 -2.59
CA LEU A 104 -5.93 0.55 -3.51
C LEU A 104 -4.97 1.28 -4.43
N THR A 105 -5.24 2.55 -4.71
CA THR A 105 -4.43 3.43 -5.54
C THR A 105 -4.19 4.76 -4.83
N VAL A 106 -3.20 5.48 -5.31
CA VAL A 106 -2.90 6.82 -4.85
C VAL A 106 -2.61 7.71 -6.05
N GLY A 107 -3.24 8.87 -6.10
CA GLY A 107 -3.12 9.80 -7.23
C GLY A 107 -4.06 10.99 -7.09
N ARG A 108 -4.08 11.82 -8.12
CA ARG A 108 -4.93 13.03 -8.20
C ARG A 108 -5.98 12.95 -9.31
N LEU A 109 -6.18 11.76 -9.89
CA LEU A 109 -7.23 11.59 -10.89
C LEU A 109 -8.60 11.90 -10.28
N GLN A 110 -9.43 12.54 -11.05
CA GLN A 110 -10.81 12.83 -10.69
C GLN A 110 -11.55 11.51 -10.49
N LYS A 111 -12.46 11.50 -9.53
CA LYS A 111 -13.33 10.35 -9.33
C LYS A 111 -14.29 10.22 -10.50
N VAL A 112 -14.60 8.99 -10.87
CA VAL A 112 -15.65 8.70 -11.84
C VAL A 112 -16.99 9.16 -11.25
N ASN A 113 -17.71 10.00 -11.98
CA ASN A 113 -19.03 10.46 -11.57
C ASN A 113 -20.10 9.43 -11.97
N HIS A 114 -21.20 9.46 -11.25
CA HIS A 114 -22.39 8.64 -11.52
C HIS A 114 -22.07 7.13 -11.62
N LEU A 115 -21.09 6.69 -10.79
CA LEU A 115 -20.73 5.28 -10.69
C LEU A 115 -21.88 4.50 -10.03
N VAL A 116 -22.50 3.60 -10.76
CA VAL A 116 -23.55 2.70 -10.28
C VAL A 116 -23.02 1.26 -10.31
N VAL A 117 -23.08 0.61 -9.16
CA VAL A 117 -22.75 -0.81 -9.04
C VAL A 117 -24.02 -1.56 -8.69
N ARG A 118 -24.39 -2.56 -9.49
CA ARG A 118 -25.52 -3.45 -9.26
C ARG A 118 -25.04 -4.89 -9.19
N VAL A 119 -25.65 -5.65 -8.32
CA VAL A 119 -25.47 -7.10 -8.26
C VAL A 119 -26.76 -7.70 -8.81
N ASP A 120 -26.67 -8.33 -9.95
CA ASP A 120 -27.79 -8.95 -10.64
C ASP A 120 -27.93 -10.42 -10.20
N GLU A 121 -28.99 -11.08 -10.62
CA GLU A 121 -29.22 -12.50 -10.36
C GLU A 121 -28.07 -13.33 -10.97
N GLY A 122 -27.58 -14.33 -10.23
CA GLY A 122 -26.47 -15.20 -10.67
C GLY A 122 -25.06 -14.65 -10.40
N ASP A 123 -24.93 -13.80 -9.37
CA ASP A 123 -23.66 -13.21 -8.95
C ASP A 123 -22.93 -12.35 -10.01
N VAL A 124 -23.69 -11.83 -10.96
CA VAL A 124 -23.17 -10.91 -11.97
C VAL A 124 -23.11 -9.50 -11.38
N VAL A 125 -21.94 -8.88 -11.42
CA VAL A 125 -21.73 -7.51 -10.99
C VAL A 125 -21.69 -6.59 -12.21
N SER A 126 -22.71 -5.73 -12.34
CA SER A 126 -22.77 -4.71 -13.38
C SER A 126 -22.26 -3.39 -12.85
N VAL A 127 -21.30 -2.79 -13.56
CA VAL A 127 -20.71 -1.49 -13.23
C VAL A 127 -20.98 -0.53 -14.37
N ALA A 128 -21.68 0.55 -14.09
CA ALA A 128 -21.99 1.59 -15.07
C ALA A 128 -21.48 2.95 -14.57
N TRP A 129 -21.01 3.78 -15.49
CA TRP A 129 -20.60 5.15 -15.21
C TRP A 129 -20.90 6.05 -16.41
N GLU A 130 -21.03 7.34 -16.15
CA GLU A 130 -21.17 8.33 -17.22
C GLU A 130 -19.80 8.77 -17.71
N ARG A 131 -19.68 8.86 -19.04
CA ARG A 131 -18.50 9.44 -19.67
C ARG A 131 -18.61 10.96 -19.60
N GLU A 132 -17.68 11.58 -18.90
CA GLU A 132 -17.55 13.04 -18.92
C GLU A 132 -16.57 13.46 -20.03
N GLU A 133 -17.01 14.39 -20.89
CA GLU A 133 -16.20 14.86 -22.02
C GLU A 133 -15.09 15.84 -21.58
N ASP A 134 -15.27 16.51 -20.43
CA ASP A 134 -14.36 17.57 -19.93
C ASP A 134 -13.73 17.22 -18.59
N LEU A 135 -12.98 16.12 -18.52
CA LEU A 135 -12.18 15.80 -17.34
C LEU A 135 -10.78 16.41 -17.49
N PRO A 136 -10.43 17.50 -16.78
CA PRO A 136 -9.16 18.19 -16.97
C PRO A 136 -7.95 17.36 -16.57
N SER A 137 -8.14 16.26 -15.83
CA SER A 137 -7.08 15.38 -15.36
C SER A 137 -7.10 13.98 -15.98
N ALA A 138 -8.12 13.64 -16.78
CA ALA A 138 -8.24 12.33 -17.41
C ALA A 138 -7.64 12.33 -18.83
N GLY A 139 -6.85 11.31 -19.13
CA GLY A 139 -6.29 11.06 -20.45
C GLY A 139 -7.08 10.00 -21.20
N LYS A 140 -6.95 10.00 -22.55
CA LYS A 140 -7.61 8.98 -23.41
C LYS A 140 -7.16 7.54 -23.11
N GLU A 141 -5.99 7.39 -22.52
CA GLU A 141 -5.37 6.12 -22.18
C GLU A 141 -5.68 5.65 -20.75
N ASP A 142 -6.45 6.43 -19.98
CA ASP A 142 -6.81 6.06 -18.62
C ASP A 142 -7.72 4.84 -18.62
N LYS A 143 -7.44 3.92 -17.69
CA LYS A 143 -8.14 2.64 -17.58
C LYS A 143 -8.92 2.60 -16.30
N PHE A 144 -10.18 2.17 -16.41
CA PHE A 144 -10.98 1.81 -15.25
C PHE A 144 -10.61 0.39 -14.80
N MET A 145 -10.38 0.20 -13.51
CA MET A 145 -10.04 -1.09 -12.93
C MET A 145 -11.03 -1.43 -11.83
N VAL A 146 -11.64 -2.59 -11.94
CA VAL A 146 -12.51 -3.15 -10.90
C VAL A 146 -11.72 -4.18 -10.09
N ALA A 147 -11.70 -4.03 -8.77
CA ALA A 147 -11.11 -5.00 -7.86
C ALA A 147 -12.23 -5.69 -7.08
N VAL A 148 -12.30 -7.01 -7.16
CA VAL A 148 -13.22 -7.83 -6.38
C VAL A 148 -12.48 -8.43 -5.20
N LEU A 149 -13.00 -8.26 -4.00
CA LEU A 149 -12.45 -8.79 -2.76
C LEU A 149 -13.44 -9.81 -2.19
N TYR A 150 -13.01 -11.05 -2.12
CA TYR A 150 -13.81 -12.12 -1.52
C TYR A 150 -13.73 -12.08 0.00
N ALA A 151 -14.89 -12.07 0.67
CA ALA A 151 -14.96 -11.96 2.13
C ALA A 151 -14.45 -13.23 2.86
N ASP A 152 -14.56 -14.38 2.23
CA ASP A 152 -14.15 -15.69 2.74
C ASP A 152 -12.67 -16.01 2.50
N ARG A 153 -12.09 -15.41 1.48
CA ARG A 153 -10.67 -15.53 1.14
C ARG A 153 -9.93 -14.32 1.67
N SER A 154 -9.61 -14.31 2.95
CA SER A 154 -8.91 -13.19 3.55
C SER A 154 -7.74 -12.73 2.67
N PHE A 155 -7.98 -11.61 1.95
CA PHE A 155 -6.97 -10.86 1.19
C PHE A 155 -6.45 -11.50 -0.12
N SER A 156 -7.29 -12.12 -0.90
CA SER A 156 -6.99 -12.39 -2.31
C SER A 156 -7.79 -11.42 -3.18
N PRO A 157 -7.25 -10.24 -3.53
CA PRO A 157 -7.88 -9.41 -4.53
C PRO A 157 -7.78 -10.13 -5.88
N GLU A 158 -8.91 -10.41 -6.50
CA GLU A 158 -8.95 -10.80 -7.90
C GLU A 158 -9.31 -9.56 -8.71
N PHE A 159 -8.53 -9.28 -9.74
CA PHE A 159 -8.78 -8.15 -10.63
C PHE A 159 -9.42 -8.68 -11.90
N VAL A 160 -10.59 -8.17 -12.20
CA VAL A 160 -11.24 -8.38 -13.48
C VAL A 160 -10.62 -7.44 -14.50
N LYS A 161 -10.09 -8.00 -15.58
CA LYS A 161 -9.54 -7.24 -16.72
C LYS A 161 -10.64 -6.80 -17.64
#